data_3e7f1cb65a869040d613d5bacd1bc62c
#
_entry.id   3e7f1cb65a869040d613d5bacd1bc62c
#
_cell.length_a   1.000
_cell.length_b   1.000
_cell.length_c   1.000
_cell.angle_alpha   90.00
_cell.angle_beta   90.00
_cell.angle_gamma   90.00
#
_symmetry.space_group_name_H-M   'P 1'
#
loop_
_entity.id
_entity.type
_entity.pdbx_description
1 polymer ?
#
loop_
_entity_poly.entity_id
_entity_poly.type
_entity_poly.pdbx_seq_one_letter_code
_entity_poly.pdbx_strand_id
1 'polypeptide(L)'
;MKTETSNINEFHLFAGIGGGIYGGLLLGHKCCAGVEINNFCKTVLRQRQKDGWLESFPIYDDVTTIDGTKFKGNFDVLCGGFPCQAFSTAAHGKNIAEKNLWDYMLKFIKDSEAPVVFGENVVLRAIAHARVDLEKIGYKVAYCRLSCKDIGADHQRNRF
;
A
#
# COMPACT_ATOMS: atom_id res chain seq x y z
N MET A 1 -5.84 8.77 30.50
CA MET A 1 -5.43 7.44 30.01
C MET A 1 -4.27 7.67 29.06
N LYS A 2 -3.08 7.19 29.39
CA LYS A 2 -1.98 7.11 28.41
C LYS A 2 -2.36 5.98 27.45
N THR A 3 -2.71 6.30 26.22
CA THR A 3 -2.82 5.31 25.16
C THR A 3 -1.44 4.68 25.00
N GLU A 4 -1.31 3.39 25.30
CA GLU A 4 -0.13 2.63 24.87
C GLU A 4 -0.03 2.81 23.36
N THR A 5 1.02 3.51 22.91
CA THR A 5 1.30 3.64 21.50
C THR A 5 1.66 2.24 21.01
N SER A 6 0.78 1.63 20.22
CA SER A 6 1.08 0.37 19.57
C SER A 6 2.29 0.63 18.67
N ASN A 7 3.43 -0.04 18.94
CA ASN A 7 4.64 0.06 18.11
C ASN A 7 4.44 -0.74 16.81
N ILE A 8 3.38 -0.45 16.05
CA ILE A 8 3.12 -1.09 14.77
C ILE A 8 4.00 -0.44 13.70
N ASN A 9 4.80 -1.26 13.03
CA ASN A 9 5.66 -0.86 11.93
C ASN A 9 4.97 -1.18 10.60
N GLU A 10 4.82 -0.18 9.75
CA GLU A 10 4.21 -0.31 8.43
C GLU A 10 5.25 -0.27 7.31
N PHE A 11 5.13 -1.18 6.36
CA PHE A 11 5.87 -1.17 5.10
C PHE A 11 4.92 -0.74 3.98
N HIS A 12 5.26 0.32 3.24
CA HIS A 12 4.38 0.89 2.23
C HIS A 12 4.86 0.60 0.80
N LEU A 13 4.12 -0.23 0.06
CA LEU A 13 4.27 -0.35 -1.40
C LEU A 13 3.42 0.71 -2.09
N PHE A 14 3.90 1.22 -3.23
CA PHE A 14 3.23 2.28 -3.99
C PHE A 14 2.95 3.52 -3.13
N ALA A 15 3.96 3.95 -2.38
CA ALA A 15 3.82 4.94 -1.32
C ALA A 15 3.29 6.32 -1.79
N GLY A 16 3.43 6.63 -3.09
CA GLY A 16 3.01 7.91 -3.64
C GLY A 16 3.68 9.08 -2.91
N ILE A 17 2.93 10.13 -2.66
CA ILE A 17 3.39 11.26 -1.85
C ILE A 17 3.21 11.03 -0.33
N GLY A 18 2.89 9.80 0.12
CA GLY A 18 2.83 9.42 1.53
C GLY A 18 1.47 9.54 2.18
N GLY A 19 0.36 9.53 1.43
CA GLY A 19 -0.99 9.62 2.00
C GLY A 19 -1.30 8.50 2.99
N GLY A 20 -0.99 7.24 2.62
CA GLY A 20 -1.13 6.08 3.52
C GLY A 20 -0.23 6.17 4.76
N ILE A 21 1.00 6.63 4.58
CA ILE A 21 1.96 6.82 5.68
C ILE A 21 1.42 7.81 6.71
N TYR A 22 0.82 8.92 6.27
CA TYR A 22 0.17 9.86 7.17
C TYR A 22 -1.04 9.26 7.88
N GLY A 23 -1.80 8.39 7.19
CA GLY A 23 -2.88 7.64 7.81
C GLY A 23 -2.38 6.77 8.96
N GLY A 24 -1.28 6.04 8.76
CA GLY A 24 -0.62 5.26 9.80
C GLY A 24 -0.14 6.11 10.98
N LEU A 25 0.50 7.26 10.70
CA LEU A 25 0.93 8.20 11.74
C LEU A 25 -0.21 8.68 12.62
N LEU A 26 -1.39 8.95 12.05
CA LEU A 26 -2.59 9.36 12.81
C LEU A 26 -3.08 8.24 13.74
N LEU A 27 -2.78 6.98 13.42
CA LEU A 27 -3.07 5.82 14.25
C LEU A 27 -1.95 5.51 15.27
N GLY A 28 -0.85 6.28 15.27
CA GLY A 28 0.31 6.04 16.12
C GLY A 28 1.26 4.97 15.58
N HIS A 29 1.13 4.57 14.32
CA HIS A 29 2.03 3.62 13.67
C HIS A 29 3.29 4.32 13.15
N LYS A 30 4.31 3.53 12.83
CA LYS A 30 5.57 4.01 12.25
C LYS A 30 5.76 3.43 10.86
N CYS A 31 6.19 4.26 9.92
CA CYS A 31 6.64 3.78 8.61
C CYS A 31 8.08 3.28 8.73
N CYS A 32 8.34 2.00 8.44
CA CYS A 32 9.68 1.44 8.44
C CYS A 32 10.34 1.44 7.05
N ALA A 33 9.56 1.44 5.97
CA ALA A 33 10.06 1.55 4.60
C ALA A 33 8.95 1.94 3.61
N GLY A 34 9.34 2.54 2.48
CA GLY A 34 8.46 2.83 1.36
C GLY A 34 9.05 2.39 0.02
N VAL A 35 8.19 1.99 -0.92
CA VAL A 35 8.57 1.72 -2.32
C VAL A 35 7.78 2.66 -3.22
N GLU A 36 8.47 3.44 -4.04
CA GLU A 36 7.84 4.41 -4.94
C GLU A 36 8.73 4.64 -6.18
N ILE A 37 8.17 4.39 -7.36
CA ILE A 37 8.91 4.52 -8.63
C ILE A 37 8.96 5.97 -9.15
N ASN A 38 7.94 6.77 -8.82
CA ASN A 38 7.82 8.13 -9.34
C ASN A 38 8.79 9.09 -8.62
N ASN A 39 9.70 9.69 -9.38
CA ASN A 39 10.72 10.59 -8.84
C ASN A 39 10.14 11.83 -8.13
N PHE A 40 9.04 12.38 -8.62
CA PHE A 40 8.38 13.50 -7.95
C PHE A 40 7.84 13.08 -6.57
N CYS A 41 7.16 11.94 -6.50
CA CYS A 41 6.66 11.41 -5.24
C CYS A 41 7.78 11.14 -4.24
N LYS A 42 8.89 10.52 -4.70
CA LYS A 42 10.08 10.31 -3.86
C LYS A 42 10.68 11.61 -3.34
N THR A 43 10.73 12.64 -4.19
CA THR A 43 11.22 13.96 -3.78
C THR A 43 10.33 14.56 -2.69
N VAL A 44 9.01 14.45 -2.83
CA VAL A 44 8.06 14.91 -1.81
C VAL A 44 8.25 14.16 -0.49
N LEU A 45 8.37 12.83 -0.54
CA LEU A 45 8.61 12.02 0.67
C LEU A 45 9.93 12.42 1.39
N ARG A 46 11.02 12.55 0.63
CA ARG A 46 12.32 12.97 1.18
C ARG A 46 12.27 14.39 1.77
N GLN A 47 11.55 15.30 1.12
CA GLN A 47 11.36 16.65 1.65
C GLN A 47 10.62 16.62 2.98
N ARG A 48 9.55 15.83 3.09
CA ARG A 48 8.77 15.68 4.33
C ARG A 48 9.57 15.05 5.46
N GLN A 49 10.47 14.11 5.15
CA GLN A 49 11.42 13.59 6.12
C GLN A 49 12.40 14.69 6.59
N LYS A 50 12.94 15.49 5.67
CA LYS A 50 13.84 16.60 5.97
C LYS A 50 13.15 17.68 6.83
N ASP A 51 11.88 17.96 6.56
CA ASP A 51 11.09 18.96 7.27
C ASP A 51 10.58 18.47 8.65
N GLY A 52 10.84 17.21 8.99
CA GLY A 52 10.41 16.60 10.26
C GLY A 52 8.92 16.20 10.31
N TRP A 53 8.21 16.22 9.17
CA TRP A 53 6.83 15.73 9.09
C TRP A 53 6.74 14.21 9.07
N LEU A 54 7.76 13.53 8.56
CA LEU A 54 7.90 12.09 8.56
C LEU A 54 9.20 11.71 9.27
N GLU A 55 9.18 10.61 10.00
CA GLU A 55 10.42 9.99 10.50
C GLU A 55 11.30 9.54 9.31
N SER A 56 12.57 9.32 9.53
CA SER A 56 13.48 8.82 8.50
C SER A 56 13.25 7.34 8.29
N PHE A 57 12.96 6.94 7.05
CA PHE A 57 12.88 5.56 6.60
C PHE A 57 13.43 5.43 5.17
N PRO A 58 13.91 4.25 4.75
CA PRO A 58 14.39 4.02 3.39
C PRO A 58 13.26 4.08 2.37
N ILE A 59 13.52 4.68 1.20
CA ILE A 59 12.61 4.73 0.07
C ILE A 59 13.26 3.98 -1.08
N TYR A 60 12.70 2.81 -1.41
CA TYR A 60 13.12 1.95 -2.52
C TYR A 60 12.44 2.40 -3.82
N ASP A 61 13.06 2.08 -4.95
CA ASP A 61 12.63 2.63 -6.24
C ASP A 61 11.52 1.81 -6.91
N ASP A 62 11.64 0.49 -6.95
CA ASP A 62 10.78 -0.32 -7.83
C ASP A 62 10.32 -1.61 -7.16
N VAL A 63 9.00 -1.79 -7.09
CA VAL A 63 8.36 -3.00 -6.54
C VAL A 63 8.70 -4.26 -7.34
N THR A 64 9.06 -4.12 -8.62
CA THR A 64 9.38 -5.27 -9.48
C THR A 64 10.75 -5.86 -9.20
N THR A 65 11.64 -5.09 -8.57
CA THR A 65 13.03 -5.46 -8.28
C THR A 65 13.32 -5.70 -6.81
N ILE A 66 12.39 -5.32 -5.92
CA ILE A 66 12.60 -5.47 -4.47
C ILE A 66 12.46 -6.95 -4.05
N ASP A 67 13.41 -7.41 -3.27
CA ASP A 67 13.43 -8.76 -2.72
C ASP A 67 12.73 -8.78 -1.35
N GLY A 68 11.50 -9.30 -1.31
CA GLY A 68 10.67 -9.37 -0.09
C GLY A 68 11.27 -10.23 1.01
N THR A 69 12.09 -11.24 0.67
CA THR A 69 12.68 -12.15 1.67
C THR A 69 13.57 -11.42 2.69
N LYS A 70 14.16 -10.29 2.28
CA LYS A 70 15.02 -9.46 3.13
C LYS A 70 14.25 -8.69 4.22
N PHE A 71 12.93 -8.66 4.13
CA PHE A 71 12.07 -7.89 5.03
C PHE A 71 11.21 -8.77 5.93
N LYS A 72 11.38 -10.08 5.85
CA LYS A 72 10.66 -11.04 6.71
C LYS A 72 10.88 -10.72 8.18
N GLY A 73 9.78 -10.53 8.92
CA GLY A 73 9.79 -10.19 10.34
C GLY A 73 10.21 -8.76 10.69
N ASN A 74 10.38 -7.86 9.70
CA ASN A 74 10.84 -6.49 9.93
C ASN A 74 9.70 -5.46 9.99
N PHE A 75 8.47 -5.87 9.78
CA PHE A 75 7.28 -5.02 9.87
C PHE A 75 6.05 -5.84 10.29
N ASP A 76 5.01 -5.14 10.75
CA ASP A 76 3.76 -5.73 11.23
C ASP A 76 2.65 -5.66 10.18
N VAL A 77 2.62 -4.58 9.40
CA VAL A 77 1.58 -4.33 8.37
C VAL A 77 2.23 -3.95 7.05
N LEU A 78 1.86 -4.65 5.99
CA LEU A 78 2.14 -4.25 4.62
C LEU A 78 0.98 -3.42 4.08
N CYS A 79 1.23 -2.17 3.72
CA CYS A 79 0.26 -1.26 3.13
C CYS A 79 0.53 -1.08 1.63
N GLY A 80 -0.53 -1.04 0.80
CA GLY A 80 -0.34 -0.76 -0.62
C GLY A 80 -1.62 -0.42 -1.36
N GLY A 81 -1.62 0.73 -2.04
CA GLY A 81 -2.63 1.11 -3.02
C GLY A 81 -2.16 0.72 -4.42
N PHE A 82 -2.32 -0.54 -4.81
CA PHE A 82 -1.79 -1.04 -6.08
C PHE A 82 -2.55 -0.47 -7.29
N PRO A 83 -1.82 -0.05 -8.37
CA PRO A 83 -2.44 0.52 -9.55
C PRO A 83 -3.38 -0.45 -10.27
N CYS A 84 -4.59 0.02 -10.63
CA CYS A 84 -5.62 -0.78 -11.29
C CYS A 84 -5.53 -0.80 -12.83
N GLN A 85 -4.38 -0.50 -13.42
CA GLN A 85 -4.23 -0.35 -14.88
C GLN A 85 -4.66 -1.61 -15.65
N ALA A 86 -4.44 -2.80 -15.12
CA ALA A 86 -4.88 -4.06 -15.71
C ALA A 86 -6.42 -4.27 -15.67
N PHE A 87 -7.11 -3.62 -14.74
CA PHE A 87 -8.56 -3.77 -14.51
C PHE A 87 -9.38 -2.60 -15.06
N SER A 88 -8.73 -1.56 -15.61
CA SER A 88 -9.44 -0.41 -16.16
C SER A 88 -9.96 -0.70 -17.57
N THR A 89 -11.19 -0.26 -17.87
CA THR A 89 -11.80 -0.37 -19.21
C THR A 89 -11.02 0.40 -20.28
N ALA A 90 -10.16 1.34 -19.89
CA ALA A 90 -9.29 2.09 -20.80
C ALA A 90 -8.08 1.29 -21.31
N ALA A 91 -7.80 0.12 -20.73
CA ALA A 91 -6.63 -0.69 -21.12
C ALA A 91 -6.77 -1.40 -22.49
N HIS A 92 -7.96 -1.37 -23.14
CA HIS A 92 -8.24 -1.95 -24.47
C HIS A 92 -7.50 -3.28 -24.77
N GLY A 93 -7.33 -4.15 -23.79
CA GLY A 93 -6.77 -5.49 -23.96
C GLY A 93 -5.27 -5.56 -24.34
N LYS A 94 -4.54 -4.44 -24.40
CA LYS A 94 -3.11 -4.42 -24.73
C LYS A 94 -2.26 -4.43 -23.46
N ASN A 95 -1.36 -5.43 -23.34
CA ASN A 95 -0.33 -5.57 -22.30
C ASN A 95 -0.86 -5.64 -20.85
N ILE A 96 -1.96 -6.37 -20.60
CA ILE A 96 -2.53 -6.54 -19.27
C ILE A 96 -1.53 -7.19 -18.31
N ALA A 97 -0.76 -8.18 -18.77
CA ALA A 97 0.19 -8.90 -17.95
C ALA A 97 1.37 -8.03 -17.47
N GLU A 98 1.90 -7.16 -18.33
CA GLU A 98 3.02 -6.26 -18.00
C GLU A 98 2.62 -5.12 -17.05
N LYS A 99 1.31 -4.84 -16.92
CA LYS A 99 0.76 -3.74 -16.10
C LYS A 99 0.12 -4.21 -14.80
N ASN A 100 0.14 -5.51 -14.53
CA ASN A 100 -0.47 -6.05 -13.32
C ASN A 100 0.49 -5.95 -12.14
N LEU A 101 0.59 -4.76 -11.55
CA LEU A 101 1.45 -4.55 -10.37
C LEU A 101 0.95 -5.28 -9.11
N TRP A 102 -0.27 -5.82 -9.14
CA TRP A 102 -0.76 -6.72 -8.09
C TRP A 102 0.10 -7.98 -7.97
N ASP A 103 0.55 -8.57 -9.07
CA ASP A 103 1.35 -9.81 -9.03
C ASP A 103 2.68 -9.59 -8.28
N TYR A 104 3.30 -8.41 -8.44
CA TYR A 104 4.51 -8.04 -7.69
C TYR A 104 4.22 -7.79 -6.21
N MET A 105 3.09 -7.14 -5.88
CA MET A 105 2.65 -7.00 -4.50
C MET A 105 2.39 -8.37 -3.87
N LEU A 106 1.67 -9.27 -4.56
CA LEU A 106 1.40 -10.63 -4.09
C LEU A 106 2.70 -11.43 -3.89
N LYS A 107 3.67 -11.27 -4.81
CA LYS A 107 4.99 -11.87 -4.65
C LYS A 107 5.68 -11.35 -3.39
N PHE A 108 5.72 -10.03 -3.20
CA PHE A 108 6.30 -9.42 -2.01
C PHE A 108 5.62 -9.89 -0.72
N ILE A 109 4.28 -10.00 -0.70
CA ILE A 109 3.52 -10.54 0.44
C ILE A 109 3.99 -11.95 0.80
N LYS A 110 4.14 -12.82 -0.20
CA LYS A 110 4.61 -14.20 -0.01
C LYS A 110 6.05 -14.25 0.49
N ASP A 111 6.94 -13.51 -0.17
CA ASP A 111 8.37 -13.52 0.13
C ASP A 111 8.67 -12.97 1.52
N SER A 112 7.97 -11.91 1.94
CA SER A 112 8.16 -11.27 3.24
C SER A 112 7.37 -11.95 4.37
N GLU A 113 6.46 -12.88 4.04
CA GLU A 113 5.52 -13.47 4.99
C GLU A 113 4.78 -12.39 5.80
N ALA A 114 4.28 -11.35 5.12
CA ALA A 114 3.63 -10.21 5.74
C ALA A 114 2.54 -10.64 6.73
N PRO A 115 2.59 -10.27 8.03
CA PRO A 115 1.61 -10.75 9.01
C PRO A 115 0.20 -10.21 8.73
N VAL A 116 0.12 -8.94 8.34
CA VAL A 116 -1.12 -8.23 7.98
C VAL A 116 -0.92 -7.49 6.68
N VAL A 117 -1.93 -7.51 5.82
CA VAL A 117 -1.92 -6.77 4.54
C VAL A 117 -3.10 -5.81 4.51
N PHE A 118 -2.81 -4.53 4.28
CA PHE A 118 -3.80 -3.49 4.03
C PHE A 118 -3.70 -3.05 2.56
N GLY A 119 -4.69 -3.43 1.74
CA GLY A 119 -4.77 -3.10 0.33
C GLY A 119 -5.84 -2.04 0.03
N GLU A 120 -5.59 -1.14 -0.91
CA GLU A 120 -6.56 -0.15 -1.39
C GLU A 120 -6.63 -0.18 -2.90
N ASN A 121 -7.84 -0.01 -3.45
CA ASN A 121 -8.02 0.20 -4.89
C ASN A 121 -9.27 1.04 -5.18
N VAL A 122 -9.29 1.66 -6.36
CA VAL A 122 -10.47 2.40 -6.87
C VAL A 122 -11.46 1.49 -7.58
N VAL A 123 -11.07 0.25 -7.91
CA VAL A 123 -11.86 -0.70 -8.69
C VAL A 123 -12.19 -1.92 -7.84
N LEU A 124 -13.47 -2.14 -7.55
CA LEU A 124 -13.93 -3.30 -6.75
C LEU A 124 -13.46 -4.64 -7.34
N ARG A 125 -13.43 -4.79 -8.68
CA ARG A 125 -12.97 -6.02 -9.34
C ARG A 125 -11.51 -6.32 -9.01
N ALA A 126 -10.66 -5.31 -8.85
CA ALA A 126 -9.25 -5.50 -8.46
C ALA A 126 -9.15 -6.04 -7.02
N ILE A 127 -9.97 -5.52 -6.10
CA ILE A 127 -10.05 -6.03 -4.73
C ILE A 127 -10.61 -7.46 -4.68
N ALA A 128 -11.64 -7.77 -5.47
CA ALA A 128 -12.19 -9.13 -5.55
C ALA A 128 -11.14 -10.14 -6.06
N HIS A 129 -10.32 -9.75 -7.04
CA HIS A 129 -9.21 -10.56 -7.53
C HIS A 129 -8.13 -10.76 -6.46
N ALA A 130 -7.69 -9.67 -5.84
CA ALA A 130 -6.70 -9.69 -4.77
C ALA A 130 -7.15 -10.56 -3.58
N ARG A 131 -8.43 -10.49 -3.20
CA ARG A 131 -9.01 -11.33 -2.17
C ARG A 131 -8.84 -12.81 -2.47
N VAL A 132 -9.21 -13.25 -3.68
CA VAL A 132 -9.11 -14.66 -4.09
C VAL A 132 -7.66 -15.15 -3.97
N ASP A 133 -6.69 -14.35 -4.41
CA ASP A 133 -5.29 -14.73 -4.37
C ASP A 133 -4.72 -14.75 -2.94
N LEU A 134 -5.13 -13.82 -2.09
CA LEU A 134 -4.74 -13.80 -0.67
C LEU A 134 -5.35 -15.00 0.09
N GLU A 135 -6.62 -15.32 -0.16
CA GLU A 135 -7.28 -16.49 0.45
C GLU A 135 -6.60 -17.80 0.04
N LYS A 136 -6.15 -17.95 -1.22
CA LYS A 136 -5.39 -19.13 -1.69
C LYS A 136 -4.07 -19.33 -0.94
N ILE A 137 -3.45 -18.27 -0.42
CA ILE A 137 -2.20 -18.34 0.33
C ILE A 137 -2.41 -18.26 1.84
N GLY A 138 -3.66 -18.43 2.30
CA GLY A 138 -3.99 -18.64 3.71
C GLY A 138 -4.41 -17.40 4.50
N TYR A 139 -4.53 -16.21 3.86
CA TYR A 139 -5.04 -15.03 4.52
C TYR A 139 -6.56 -15.10 4.71
N LYS A 140 -7.04 -14.56 5.83
CA LYS A 140 -8.46 -14.22 6.01
C LYS A 140 -8.66 -12.79 5.52
N VAL A 141 -9.57 -12.59 4.56
CA VAL A 141 -9.76 -11.29 3.91
C VAL A 141 -11.15 -10.72 4.20
N ALA A 142 -11.19 -9.47 4.61
CA ALA A 142 -12.39 -8.65 4.67
C ALA A 142 -12.18 -7.39 3.83
N TYR A 143 -13.23 -6.84 3.27
CA TYR A 143 -13.17 -5.56 2.57
C TYR A 143 -14.42 -4.72 2.85
N CYS A 144 -14.29 -3.41 2.72
CA CYS A 144 -15.39 -2.47 2.77
C CYS A 144 -15.24 -1.42 1.67
N ARG A 145 -16.33 -0.72 1.38
CA ARG A 145 -16.31 0.47 0.55
C ARG A 145 -16.35 1.71 1.45
N LEU A 146 -15.44 2.64 1.23
CA LEU A 146 -15.47 3.96 1.84
C LEU A 146 -15.43 5.03 0.75
N SER A 147 -16.15 6.11 0.97
CA SER A 147 -16.13 7.31 0.13
C SER A 147 -15.70 8.51 0.94
N CYS A 148 -15.08 9.50 0.31
CA CYS A 148 -14.81 10.78 0.94
C CYS A 148 -16.09 11.43 1.50
N LYS A 149 -17.23 11.20 0.84
CA LYS A 149 -18.54 11.67 1.30
C LYS A 149 -18.95 11.05 2.64
N ASP A 150 -18.59 9.79 2.89
CA ASP A 150 -18.94 9.07 4.12
C ASP A 150 -18.23 9.67 5.36
N ILE A 151 -17.17 10.44 5.16
CA ILE A 151 -16.38 11.14 6.18
C ILE A 151 -16.53 12.66 6.12
N GLY A 152 -17.59 13.18 5.45
CA GLY A 152 -17.97 14.59 5.46
C GLY A 152 -17.37 15.46 4.36
N ALA A 153 -16.67 14.90 3.37
CA ALA A 153 -16.23 15.68 2.22
C ALA A 153 -17.34 15.89 1.19
N ASP A 154 -17.31 17.01 0.48
CA ASP A 154 -18.35 17.39 -0.49
C ASP A 154 -18.29 16.62 -1.81
N HIS A 155 -17.34 15.73 -2.02
CA HIS A 155 -17.15 14.97 -3.24
C HIS A 155 -17.20 13.47 -3.00
N GLN A 156 -17.60 12.72 -4.02
CA GLN A 156 -17.63 11.27 -4.00
C GLN A 156 -16.31 10.71 -4.55
N ARG A 157 -15.61 9.93 -3.74
CA ARG A 157 -14.39 9.22 -4.12
C ARG A 157 -14.38 7.86 -3.44
N ASN A 158 -14.94 6.87 -4.12
CA ASN A 158 -15.00 5.50 -3.59
C ASN A 158 -13.62 4.86 -3.54
N ARG A 159 -13.38 4.13 -2.45
CA ARG A 159 -12.24 3.25 -2.22
C ARG A 159 -12.71 1.92 -1.66
N PHE A 160 -12.01 0.89 -2.02
CA PHE A 160 -12.28 -0.47 -1.60
C PHE A 160 -11.04 -1.07 -0.99
#